data_a8a38a4f5633ff690a8e6bc5e0911347
#
_entry.id   a8a38a4f5633ff690a8e6bc5e0911347
#
_cell.length_a   1.000
_cell.length_b   1.000
_cell.length_c   1.000
_cell.angle_alpha   90.00
_cell.angle_beta   90.00
_cell.angle_gamma   90.00
#
_symmetry.space_group_name_H-M   'P 1'
#
loop_
_entity.id
_entity.type
_entity.pdbx_description
1 polymer ?
#
loop_
_entity_poly.entity_id
_entity_poly.type
_entity_poly.pdbx_seq_one_letter_code
_entity_poly.pdbx_strand_id
1 'polypeptide(L)' 'MHKDLYSSRKAAKKNQDFMGSLIGVSGQQYGKRERGEIPINLDEAMIFSKALEIPIQELFPEYFFIERVPKVHKSKITS' A
#
# COMPACT_ATOMS: atom_id res chain seq x y z
N MET A 1 -0.19 -8.79 -6.42
CA MET A 1 -0.19 -7.42 -6.94
C MET A 1 -1.03 -6.52 -6.04
N HIS A 2 -0.55 -5.32 -5.80
CA HIS A 2 -1.28 -4.33 -4.99
C HIS A 2 -2.28 -3.61 -5.88
N LYS A 3 -3.46 -4.17 -6.04
CA LYS A 3 -4.44 -3.67 -7.02
C LYS A 3 -4.95 -2.28 -6.67
N ASP A 4 -5.16 -2.01 -5.39
CA ASP A 4 -5.66 -0.69 -4.98
C ASP A 4 -4.61 0.38 -5.16
N LEU A 5 -3.35 0.06 -4.91
CA LEU A 5 -2.25 0.98 -5.17
C LEU A 5 -2.18 1.31 -6.66
N TYR A 6 -2.23 0.27 -7.48
CA TYR A 6 -2.19 0.45 -8.94
C TYR A 6 -3.34 1.34 -9.41
N SER A 7 -4.57 1.02 -9.02
CA SER A 7 -5.74 1.76 -9.45
C SER A 7 -5.70 3.21 -8.99
N SER A 8 -5.27 3.42 -7.75
CA SER A 8 -5.20 4.77 -7.18
C SER A 8 -4.14 5.60 -7.88
N ARG A 9 -3.00 4.98 -8.18
CA ARG A 9 -1.94 5.67 -8.93
C ARG A 9 -2.44 6.10 -10.30
N LYS A 10 -3.11 5.18 -11.01
CA LYS A 10 -3.63 5.48 -12.34
C LYS A 10 -4.69 6.57 -12.28
N ALA A 11 -5.57 6.52 -11.30
CA ALA A 11 -6.61 7.53 -11.12
C ALA A 11 -6.00 8.90 -10.86
N ALA A 12 -4.88 8.94 -10.16
CA ALA A 12 -4.17 10.20 -9.88
C ALA A 12 -3.30 10.65 -11.05
N LYS A 13 -3.24 9.83 -12.11
CA LYS A 13 -2.46 10.12 -13.32
C LYS A 13 -0.97 10.28 -13.02
N LYS A 14 -0.48 9.45 -12.09
CA LYS A 14 0.94 9.42 -11.76
C LYS A 14 1.58 8.19 -12.38
N ASN A 15 2.81 8.34 -12.88
CA ASN A 15 3.51 7.21 -13.46
C ASN A 15 4.40 6.55 -12.41
N GLN A 16 5.02 5.43 -12.80
CA GLN A 16 5.85 4.68 -11.88
C GLN A 16 7.12 5.42 -11.50
N ASP A 17 7.65 6.25 -12.41
CA ASP A 17 8.84 7.05 -12.10
C ASP A 17 8.55 8.06 -10.99
N PHE A 18 7.38 8.70 -11.05
CA PHE A 18 6.98 9.62 -9.99
C PHE A 18 6.91 8.90 -8.64
N MET A 19 6.22 7.76 -8.61
CA MET A 19 6.06 7.02 -7.36
C MET A 19 7.40 6.53 -6.82
N GLY A 20 8.26 6.07 -7.72
CA GLY A 20 9.59 5.63 -7.31
C GLY A 20 10.40 6.75 -6.71
N SER A 21 10.30 7.95 -7.29
CA SER A 21 11.06 9.09 -6.79
C SER A 21 10.68 9.46 -5.36
N LEU A 22 9.45 9.18 -4.95
CA LEU A 22 9.01 9.48 -3.59
C LEU A 22 9.78 8.69 -2.53
N ILE A 23 10.26 7.51 -2.89
CA ILE A 23 10.99 6.65 -1.97
C ILE A 23 12.43 6.43 -2.41
N GLY A 24 12.91 7.24 -3.36
CA GLY A 24 14.30 7.22 -3.78
C GLY A 24 14.70 6.04 -4.64
N VAL A 25 13.77 5.47 -5.40
CA VAL A 25 14.08 4.35 -6.29
C VAL A 25 13.61 4.67 -7.70
N SER A 26 14.05 3.86 -8.68
CA SER A 26 13.61 4.01 -10.06
C SER A 26 12.15 3.59 -10.21
N GLY A 27 11.52 4.01 -11.32
CA GLY A 27 10.18 3.56 -11.63
C GLY A 27 10.11 2.05 -11.78
N GLN A 28 11.17 1.44 -12.29
CA GLN A 28 11.23 -0.01 -12.43
C GLN A 28 11.22 -0.69 -11.07
N GLN A 29 11.98 -0.16 -10.11
CA GLN A 29 11.99 -0.69 -8.75
C GLN A 29 10.64 -0.48 -8.07
N TYR A 30 10.01 0.66 -8.30
CA TYR A 30 8.65 0.88 -7.81
C TYR A 30 7.69 -0.15 -8.42
N GLY A 31 7.80 -0.38 -9.73
CA GLY A 31 6.92 -1.33 -10.42
C GLY A 31 7.00 -2.74 -9.82
N LYS A 32 8.20 -3.14 -9.39
CA LYS A 32 8.37 -4.44 -8.73
C LYS A 32 7.58 -4.49 -7.42
N ARG A 33 7.54 -3.38 -6.70
CA ARG A 33 6.75 -3.28 -5.45
C ARG A 33 5.27 -3.36 -5.75
N GLU A 34 4.82 -2.67 -6.79
CA GLU A 34 3.41 -2.68 -7.15
C GLU A 34 2.94 -4.07 -7.54
N ARG A 35 3.80 -4.84 -8.20
CA ARG A 35 3.49 -6.21 -8.59
C ARG A 35 3.66 -7.22 -7.46
N GLY A 36 4.18 -6.79 -6.32
CA GLY A 36 4.37 -7.67 -5.18
C GLY A 36 5.69 -8.43 -5.20
N GLU A 37 6.60 -8.10 -6.11
CA GLU A 37 7.90 -8.77 -6.21
C GLU A 37 8.86 -8.29 -5.13
N ILE A 38 8.72 -7.05 -4.69
CA ILE A 38 9.48 -6.49 -3.59
C ILE A 38 8.47 -6.03 -2.55
N PRO A 39 8.61 -6.40 -1.28
CA PRO A 39 7.66 -5.96 -0.25
C PRO A 39 7.67 -4.45 -0.09
N ILE A 40 6.50 -3.89 0.18
CA ILE A 40 6.36 -2.47 0.52
C ILE A 40 6.35 -2.40 2.04
N ASN A 41 7.31 -1.67 2.61
CA ASN A 41 7.36 -1.55 4.07
C ASN A 41 6.40 -0.43 4.52
N LEU A 42 6.21 -0.32 5.83
CA LEU A 42 5.24 0.64 6.37
C LEU A 42 5.60 2.08 6.02
N ASP A 43 6.88 2.43 6.08
CA ASP A 43 7.30 3.80 5.75
C ASP A 43 6.95 4.15 4.32
N GLU A 44 7.21 3.22 3.41
CA GLU A 44 6.89 3.41 1.99
C GLU A 44 5.38 3.53 1.79
N ALA A 45 4.62 2.67 2.47
CA ALA A 45 3.17 2.69 2.37
C ALA A 45 2.60 4.03 2.84
N MET A 46 3.16 4.57 3.92
CA MET A 46 2.72 5.86 4.44
C MET A 46 3.04 6.99 3.47
N ILE A 47 4.20 6.95 2.83
CA ILE A 47 4.58 7.94 1.83
C ILE A 47 3.62 7.91 0.65
N PHE A 48 3.29 6.71 0.15
CA PHE A 48 2.35 6.58 -0.95
C PHE A 48 0.96 7.06 -0.57
N SER A 49 0.51 6.70 0.64
CA SER A 49 -0.78 7.15 1.17
C SER A 49 -0.87 8.67 1.17
N LYS A 50 0.16 9.32 1.67
CA LYS A 50 0.20 10.77 1.74
C LYS A 50 0.22 11.40 0.34
N ALA A 51 1.04 10.86 -0.54
CA ALA A 51 1.20 11.42 -1.89
C ALA A 51 -0.08 11.28 -2.70
N LEU A 52 -0.80 10.18 -2.56
CA LEU A 52 -2.04 9.95 -3.28
C LEU A 52 -3.27 10.46 -2.54
N GLU A 53 -3.09 10.90 -1.29
CA GLU A 53 -4.18 11.41 -0.45
C GLU A 53 -5.29 10.37 -0.24
N ILE A 54 -4.86 9.13 -0.01
CA ILE A 54 -5.77 8.01 0.23
C ILE A 54 -5.35 7.34 1.52
N PRO A 55 -6.30 7.09 2.44
CA PRO A 55 -5.96 6.42 3.70
C PRO A 55 -5.21 5.12 3.45
N ILE A 56 -4.22 4.85 4.29
CA ILE A 56 -3.33 3.72 4.09
C ILE A 56 -4.09 2.39 4.06
N GLN A 57 -5.14 2.25 4.88
CA GLN A 57 -5.92 1.02 4.92
C GLN A 57 -6.77 0.82 3.66
N GLU A 58 -7.05 1.89 2.93
CA GLU A 58 -7.75 1.79 1.65
C GLU A 58 -6.77 1.50 0.52
N LEU A 59 -5.55 2.01 0.67
CA LEU A 59 -4.53 1.81 -0.36
C LEU A 59 -3.93 0.40 -0.27
N PHE A 60 -3.85 -0.14 0.93
CA PHE A 60 -3.26 -1.45 1.20
C PHE A 60 -4.17 -2.31 2.07
N PRO A 61 -5.40 -2.60 1.60
CA PRO A 61 -6.33 -3.37 2.43
C PRO A 61 -5.79 -4.75 2.78
N GLU A 62 -4.95 -5.32 1.93
CA GLU A 62 -4.38 -6.64 2.17
C GLU A 62 -3.47 -6.67 3.40
N TYR A 63 -3.04 -5.52 3.90
CA TYR A 63 -2.23 -5.45 5.11
C TYR A 63 -3.06 -5.19 6.35
N PHE A 64 -4.31 -4.74 6.21
CA PHE A 64 -5.11 -4.26 7.34
C PHE A 64 -6.42 -5.02 7.54
N PHE A 65 -6.96 -5.68 6.52
CA PHE A 65 -8.24 -6.41 6.62
C PHE A 65 -7.96 -7.89 6.60
N ILE A 66 -7.48 -8.34 7.66
CA ILE A 66 -7.18 -9.75 7.82
C ILE A 66 -8.38 -10.44 8.44
N GLU A 67 -8.98 -10.10 8.26
CA GLU A 67 -9.89 -10.50 8.75
C GLU A 67 -10.31 -11.23 9.33
N ARG A 68 -10.51 -11.11 9.30
CA ARG A 68 -10.95 -11.44 9.79
C ARG A 68 -10.95 -12.10 10.83
N VAL A 69 -10.96 -12.03 11.30
CA VAL A 69 -10.87 -12.41 12.31
C VAL A 69 -11.37 -12.46 13.21
N PRO A 70 -11.71 -12.67 13.28
CA PRO A 70 -12.13 -12.65 14.25
C PRO A 70 -12.11 -12.62 15.22
N LYS A 71 -12.18 -12.54 15.37
CA LYS A 71 -12.17 -12.45 16.35
C LYS A 71 -12.11 -12.35 17.16
N VAL A 72 -12.06 -12.25 17.26
CA VAL A 72 -12.02 -12.18 18.28
C VAL A 72 -11.80 -11.91 18.92
N HIS A 73 -11.56 -11.94 19.07
CA HIS A 73 -11.39 -11.90 19.99
C HIS A 73 -11.24 -11.34 20.48
N LYS A 74 -11.15 -11.28 20.54
CA LYS A 74 -11.09 -11.00 21.36
C LYS A 74 -10.97 -10.53 21.87
N SER A 75 -10.84 -10.61 21.76
CA SER A 75 -10.77 -10.42 22.55
C SER A 75 -10.54 -10.01 22.85
N LYS A 76 -10.33 -10.21 22.78
CA LYS A 76 -10.09 -10.10 23.46
C LYS A 76 -9.75 -9.53 23.74
N ILE A 77 -9.59 -9.68 23.61
CA ILE A 77 -9.39 -9.43 24.22
C ILE A 77 -9.36 -8.97 24.51
N THR A 78 -9.27 -9.07 24.45
CA THR A 78 -9.40 -8.91 25.12
C THR A 78 -9.53 -8.60 25.34
N SER A 79 -9.45 -8.83 25.17
CA SER A 79 -9.64 -8.83 25.79
C SER A 79 -9.65 -8.62 25.94
#